data_ede5482c645847066d71f6b89b075630
#
_entry.id   ede5482c645847066d71f6b89b075630
#
_cell.length_a   1.000
_cell.length_b   1.000
_cell.length_c   1.000
_cell.angle_alpha   90.00
_cell.angle_beta   90.00
_cell.angle_gamma   90.00
#
_symmetry.space_group_name_H-M   'P 1'
#
loop_
_entity.id
_entity.type
_entity.pdbx_description
1 polymer ?
#
loop_
_entity_poly.entity_id
_entity_poly.type
_entity_poly.pdbx_seq_one_letter_code
_entity_poly.pdbx_strand_id
1 'polypeptide(L)'
;VGVFTDKNLLPDNKNDLEIYESWDEVFENSNAIELLRVQKERLQDKEEINFDEYINSYQLTKDVLNKSQSDLAVLHPMPINIGIEISEDAIEDSKIKYKDQLSHAIPSRIVAFKYVRDEI
;
A
#
# COMPACT_ATOMS: atom_id res chain seq x y z
N VAL A 1 -8.83 -7.03 7.48
CA VAL A 1 -7.90 -6.20 6.69
C VAL A 1 -8.25 -4.74 6.93
N GLY A 2 -7.24 -3.93 7.31
CA GLY A 2 -7.39 -2.50 7.50
C GLY A 2 -7.12 -1.72 6.20
N VAL A 3 -7.77 -0.58 6.05
CA VAL A 3 -7.61 0.32 4.89
C VAL A 3 -7.45 1.75 5.38
N PHE A 4 -6.47 2.44 4.84
CA PHE A 4 -6.24 3.87 5.04
C PHE A 4 -6.16 4.57 3.69
N THR A 5 -7.18 5.32 3.32
CA THR A 5 -7.30 6.01 2.04
C THR A 5 -8.37 7.09 2.08
N ASP A 6 -8.40 7.93 1.05
CA ASP A 6 -9.50 8.89 0.86
C ASP A 6 -10.86 8.16 0.78
N LYS A 7 -11.85 8.73 1.44
CA LYS A 7 -13.21 8.17 1.51
C LYS A 7 -13.86 7.91 0.14
N ASN A 8 -13.49 8.71 -0.87
CA ASN A 8 -14.01 8.60 -2.23
C ASN A 8 -13.39 7.42 -3.00
N LEU A 9 -12.33 6.81 -2.47
CA LEU A 9 -11.69 5.59 -3.01
C LEU A 9 -12.19 4.32 -2.33
N LEU A 10 -12.97 4.43 -1.25
CA LEU A 10 -13.52 3.28 -0.55
C LEU A 10 -14.67 2.65 -1.36
N PRO A 11 -14.81 1.32 -1.34
CA PRO A 11 -15.95 0.66 -1.96
C PRO A 11 -17.26 0.97 -1.20
N ASP A 12 -18.39 0.87 -1.89
CA ASP A 12 -19.71 1.07 -1.28
C ASP A 12 -19.99 0.05 -0.17
N ASN A 13 -19.57 -1.20 -0.35
CA ASN A 13 -19.67 -2.24 0.67
C ASN A 13 -18.38 -2.29 1.51
N LYS A 14 -18.49 -1.82 2.75
CA LYS A 14 -17.38 -1.73 3.72
C LYS A 14 -17.45 -2.77 4.84
N ASN A 15 -18.38 -3.73 4.78
CA ASN A 15 -18.74 -4.58 5.92
C ASN A 15 -17.58 -5.39 6.51
N ASP A 16 -16.57 -5.70 5.71
CA ASP A 16 -15.40 -6.50 6.13
C ASP A 16 -14.11 -5.69 6.20
N LEU A 17 -14.21 -4.35 6.10
CA LEU A 17 -13.05 -3.46 6.13
C LEU A 17 -12.97 -2.70 7.45
N GLU A 18 -11.82 -2.70 8.07
CA GLU A 18 -11.46 -1.81 9.14
C GLU A 18 -10.86 -0.54 8.53
N ILE A 19 -11.50 0.61 8.76
CA ILE A 19 -11.07 1.87 8.16
C ILE A 19 -10.25 2.63 9.19
N TYR A 20 -8.99 2.93 8.84
CA TYR A 20 -8.09 3.74 9.65
C TYR A 20 -8.17 5.20 9.22
N GLU A 21 -8.01 6.10 10.18
CA GLU A 21 -8.10 7.55 10.00
C GLU A 21 -6.73 8.25 10.05
N SER A 22 -5.68 7.52 10.44
CA SER A 22 -4.33 8.06 10.58
C SER A 22 -3.25 7.03 10.33
N TRP A 23 -2.05 7.48 10.00
CA TRP A 23 -0.85 6.63 9.95
C TRP A 23 -0.52 5.98 11.30
N ASP A 24 -0.81 6.65 12.40
CA ASP A 24 -0.56 6.11 13.73
C ASP A 24 -1.42 4.87 13.98
N GLU A 25 -2.71 4.90 13.63
CA GLU A 25 -3.60 3.73 13.69
C GLU A 25 -3.13 2.59 12.76
N VAL A 26 -2.67 2.92 11.55
CA VAL A 26 -2.10 1.93 10.63
C VAL A 26 -0.93 1.21 11.27
N PHE A 27 0.00 1.95 11.88
CA PHE A 27 1.21 1.37 12.47
C PHE A 27 0.92 0.58 13.76
N GLU A 28 -0.06 0.99 14.55
CA GLU A 28 -0.47 0.26 15.76
C GLU A 28 -1.11 -1.10 15.44
N ASN A 29 -1.77 -1.21 14.28
CA ASN A 29 -2.57 -2.39 13.92
C ASN A 29 -1.98 -3.22 12.79
N SER A 30 -0.78 -2.89 12.28
CA SER A 30 -0.21 -3.56 11.10
C SER A 30 1.27 -3.86 11.27
N ASN A 31 1.67 -5.07 10.92
CA ASN A 31 3.08 -5.48 10.79
C ASN A 31 3.56 -5.40 9.33
N ALA A 32 2.62 -5.36 8.40
CA ALA A 32 2.88 -5.15 6.98
C ALA A 32 1.82 -4.25 6.38
N ILE A 33 2.23 -3.36 5.50
CA ILE A 33 1.33 -2.51 4.72
C ILE A 33 1.62 -2.70 3.24
N GLU A 34 0.60 -2.65 2.41
CA GLU A 34 0.74 -2.65 0.97
C GLU A 34 0.24 -1.32 0.42
N LEU A 35 1.16 -0.54 -0.14
CA LEU A 35 0.82 0.69 -0.84
C LEU A 35 0.19 0.33 -2.18
N LEU A 36 -0.85 1.05 -2.57
CA LEU A 36 -1.51 0.85 -3.85
C LEU A 36 -1.32 2.07 -4.75
N ARG A 37 -1.11 1.79 -6.04
CA ARG A 37 -0.99 2.84 -7.03
C ARG A 37 -2.29 3.62 -7.19
N VAL A 38 -2.21 4.92 -7.06
CA VAL A 38 -3.31 5.84 -7.41
C VAL A 38 -3.30 6.05 -8.93
N GLN A 39 -4.34 5.59 -9.60
CA GLN A 39 -4.47 5.70 -11.06
C GLN A 39 -5.10 7.05 -11.41
N LYS A 40 -4.25 8.08 -11.60
CA LYS A 40 -4.69 9.44 -11.97
C LYS A 40 -5.62 9.45 -13.17
N GLU A 41 -5.30 8.63 -14.17
CA GLU A 41 -6.06 8.51 -15.43
C GLU A 41 -7.51 8.02 -15.23
N ARG A 42 -7.78 7.29 -14.16
CA ARG A 42 -9.14 6.83 -13.80
C ARG A 42 -9.89 7.81 -12.91
N LEU A 43 -9.17 8.73 -12.30
CA LEU A 43 -9.72 9.69 -11.35
C LEU A 43 -9.95 11.06 -11.99
N GLN A 44 -9.39 11.33 -13.18
CA GLN A 44 -9.59 12.58 -13.91
C GLN A 44 -11.06 12.83 -14.28
N ASP A 45 -11.87 11.77 -14.39
CA ASP A 45 -13.32 11.87 -14.64
C ASP A 45 -14.14 12.02 -13.33
N LYS A 46 -13.50 11.90 -12.16
CA LYS A 46 -14.10 12.13 -10.85
C LYS A 46 -13.57 13.44 -10.30
N GLU A 47 -14.34 14.51 -10.41
CA GLU A 47 -14.02 15.86 -9.90
C GLU A 47 -13.82 15.91 -8.36
N GLU A 48 -13.87 14.77 -7.68
CA GLU A 48 -13.97 14.68 -6.22
C GLU A 48 -12.64 14.47 -5.49
N ILE A 49 -11.52 14.19 -6.20
CA ILE A 49 -10.24 13.94 -5.54
C ILE A 49 -9.25 15.05 -5.84
N ASN A 50 -8.91 15.80 -4.80
CA ASN A 50 -7.81 16.73 -4.83
C ASN A 50 -6.49 15.99 -4.58
N PHE A 51 -5.63 15.90 -5.61
CA PHE A 51 -4.36 15.17 -5.50
C PHE A 51 -3.37 15.78 -4.51
N ASP A 52 -3.35 17.09 -4.36
CA ASP A 52 -2.46 17.75 -3.42
C ASP A 52 -2.88 17.43 -1.98
N GLU A 53 -4.18 17.43 -1.70
CA GLU A 53 -4.72 16.99 -0.41
C GLU A 53 -4.48 15.50 -0.17
N TYR A 54 -4.62 14.66 -1.21
CA TYR A 54 -4.32 13.24 -1.13
C TYR A 54 -2.86 12.99 -0.76
N ILE A 55 -1.92 13.61 -1.46
CA ILE A 55 -0.48 13.51 -1.20
C ILE A 55 -0.17 13.95 0.24
N ASN A 56 -0.70 15.09 0.66
CA ASN A 56 -0.47 15.61 2.02
C ASN A 56 -0.98 14.69 3.12
N SER A 57 -2.06 13.95 2.88
CA SER A 57 -2.71 13.12 3.90
C SER A 57 -2.27 11.65 3.88
N TYR A 58 -2.01 11.09 2.70
CA TYR A 58 -1.85 9.64 2.50
C TYR A 58 -0.49 9.22 1.97
N GLN A 59 0.38 10.13 1.55
CA GLN A 59 1.72 9.79 1.11
C GLN A 59 2.55 9.23 2.27
N LEU A 60 3.20 8.08 2.05
CA LEU A 60 4.20 7.55 2.97
C LEU A 60 5.52 8.31 2.79
N THR A 61 5.76 9.30 3.64
CA THR A 61 7.01 10.04 3.68
C THR A 61 8.02 9.39 4.62
N LYS A 62 9.29 9.80 4.53
CA LYS A 62 10.33 9.33 5.46
C LYS A 62 10.00 9.66 6.91
N ASP A 63 9.46 10.85 7.17
CA ASP A 63 9.09 11.28 8.53
C ASP A 63 7.93 10.44 9.08
N VAL A 64 6.95 10.11 8.25
CA VAL A 64 5.84 9.21 8.62
C VAL A 64 6.39 7.81 8.90
N LEU A 65 7.22 7.28 8.00
CA LEU A 65 7.79 5.94 8.14
C LEU A 65 8.69 5.79 9.39
N ASN A 66 9.36 6.85 9.82
CA ASN A 66 10.16 6.86 11.04
C ASN A 66 9.34 6.66 12.33
N LYS A 67 8.04 6.91 12.30
CA LYS A 67 7.15 6.68 13.45
C LYS A 67 6.73 5.21 13.59
N SER A 68 6.89 4.41 12.53
CA SER A 68 6.51 3.00 12.55
C SER A 68 7.53 2.14 13.30
N GLN A 69 7.12 0.94 13.71
CA GLN A 69 7.98 -0.07 14.31
C GLN A 69 9.11 -0.49 13.35
N SER A 70 10.22 -0.97 13.93
CA SER A 70 11.44 -1.29 13.16
C SER A 70 11.29 -2.46 12.18
N ASP A 71 10.35 -3.37 12.45
CA ASP A 71 10.10 -4.60 11.71
C ASP A 71 8.90 -4.49 10.74
N LEU A 72 8.32 -3.28 10.58
CA LEU A 72 7.28 -3.05 9.57
C LEU A 72 7.78 -3.41 8.18
N ALA A 73 7.01 -4.16 7.44
CA ALA A 73 7.23 -4.42 6.01
C ALA A 73 6.32 -3.55 5.14
N VAL A 74 6.91 -2.78 4.24
CA VAL A 74 6.17 -1.98 3.25
C VAL A 74 6.29 -2.63 1.88
N LEU A 75 5.16 -3.01 1.32
CA LEU A 75 5.01 -3.70 0.04
C LEU A 75 4.39 -2.78 -1.01
N HIS A 76 4.54 -3.13 -2.27
CA HIS A 76 3.87 -2.46 -3.39
C HIS A 76 3.74 -3.40 -4.59
N PRO A 77 2.55 -3.58 -5.17
CA PRO A 77 2.32 -4.51 -6.28
C PRO A 77 2.92 -4.04 -7.60
N MET A 78 3.45 -2.82 -7.66
CA MET A 78 4.04 -2.18 -8.84
C MET A 78 3.01 -1.83 -9.95
N PRO A 79 3.28 -0.83 -10.80
CA PRO A 79 4.41 0.13 -10.71
C PRO A 79 4.18 1.20 -9.64
N ILE A 80 5.26 1.69 -9.02
CA ILE A 80 5.22 2.75 -8.01
C ILE A 80 5.14 4.14 -8.67
N ASN A 81 4.29 5.03 -8.15
CA ASN A 81 4.33 6.46 -8.45
C ASN A 81 5.07 7.19 -7.34
N ILE A 82 6.38 7.33 -7.48
CA ILE A 82 7.19 8.10 -6.54
C ILE A 82 6.71 9.56 -6.55
N GLY A 83 6.54 10.13 -5.35
CA GLY A 83 5.98 11.46 -5.16
C GLY A 83 4.46 11.49 -4.99
N ILE A 84 3.77 10.35 -5.11
CA ILE A 84 2.32 10.23 -4.84
C ILE A 84 2.08 9.33 -3.64
N GLU A 85 2.15 8.02 -3.78
CA GLU A 85 1.93 7.09 -2.65
C GLU A 85 3.12 6.95 -1.71
N ILE A 86 4.33 7.24 -2.21
CA ILE A 86 5.57 7.23 -1.42
C ILE A 86 6.48 8.38 -1.86
N SER A 87 7.14 9.02 -0.91
CA SER A 87 8.11 10.07 -1.21
C SER A 87 9.45 9.52 -1.68
N GLU A 88 10.21 10.34 -2.41
CA GLU A 88 11.51 9.97 -2.97
C GLU A 88 12.54 9.59 -1.89
N ASP A 89 12.49 10.25 -0.73
CA ASP A 89 13.39 10.00 0.39
C ASP A 89 13.01 8.73 1.20
N ALA A 90 11.76 8.27 1.09
CA ALA A 90 11.30 7.07 1.77
C ALA A 90 11.59 5.77 1.00
N ILE A 91 11.69 5.82 -0.34
CA ILE A 91 11.76 4.61 -1.19
C ILE A 91 12.99 3.73 -0.90
N GLU A 92 14.07 4.30 -0.40
CA GLU A 92 15.31 3.57 -0.09
C GLU A 92 15.40 3.11 1.38
N ASP A 93 14.32 3.27 2.15
CA ASP A 93 14.29 2.78 3.54
C ASP A 93 14.33 1.24 3.58
N SER A 94 14.99 0.70 4.60
CA SER A 94 15.13 -0.76 4.78
C SER A 94 13.80 -1.50 5.00
N LYS A 95 12.75 -0.78 5.41
CA LYS A 95 11.38 -1.31 5.57
C LYS A 95 10.67 -1.54 4.23
N ILE A 96 11.16 -0.91 3.14
CA ILE A 96 10.56 -1.02 1.80
C ILE A 96 10.99 -2.35 1.16
N LYS A 97 10.04 -3.26 0.97
CA LYS A 97 10.26 -4.66 0.57
C LYS A 97 9.72 -5.03 -0.82
N TYR A 98 9.38 -4.05 -1.67
CA TYR A 98 8.81 -4.35 -2.99
C TYR A 98 9.74 -5.17 -3.88
N LYS A 99 11.08 -5.01 -3.74
CA LYS A 99 12.05 -5.82 -4.50
C LYS A 99 12.00 -7.29 -4.09
N ASP A 100 11.91 -7.55 -2.78
CA ASP A 100 11.76 -8.90 -2.23
C ASP A 100 10.42 -9.51 -2.67
N GLN A 101 9.32 -8.73 -2.59
CA GLN A 101 8.00 -9.12 -3.07
C GLN A 101 8.03 -9.54 -4.54
N LEU A 102 8.66 -8.75 -5.41
CA LEU A 102 8.80 -9.07 -6.83
C LEU A 102 9.60 -10.35 -7.08
N SER A 103 10.69 -10.56 -6.34
CA SER A 103 11.51 -11.78 -6.47
C SER A 103 10.74 -13.05 -6.13
N HIS A 104 9.75 -12.97 -5.24
CA HIS A 104 8.91 -14.09 -4.83
C HIS A 104 7.65 -14.28 -5.71
N ALA A 105 7.35 -13.38 -6.62
CA ALA A 105 6.13 -13.42 -7.41
C ALA A 105 6.01 -14.69 -8.30
N ILE A 106 7.08 -15.09 -8.96
CA ILE A 106 7.10 -16.30 -9.81
C ILE A 106 7.11 -17.57 -8.95
N PRO A 107 8.02 -17.74 -7.97
CA PRO A 107 8.00 -18.89 -7.07
C PRO A 107 6.64 -19.12 -6.40
N SER A 108 6.00 -18.07 -5.90
CA SER A 108 4.68 -18.17 -5.25
C SER A 108 3.60 -18.68 -6.19
N ARG A 109 3.59 -18.21 -7.45
CA ARG A 109 2.64 -18.71 -8.47
C ARG A 109 2.88 -20.18 -8.80
N ILE A 110 4.15 -20.59 -8.91
CA ILE A 110 4.49 -22.00 -9.16
C ILE A 110 3.98 -22.88 -8.01
N VAL A 111 4.20 -22.47 -6.76
CA VAL A 111 3.70 -23.20 -5.59
C VAL A 111 2.16 -23.28 -5.60
N ALA A 112 1.48 -22.17 -5.89
CA ALA A 112 0.02 -22.12 -5.95
C ALA A 112 -0.52 -23.08 -7.03
N PHE A 113 0.07 -23.10 -8.23
CA PHE A 113 -0.33 -24.03 -9.28
C PHE A 113 -0.10 -25.50 -8.91
N LYS A 114 1.02 -25.82 -8.29
CA LYS A 114 1.30 -27.18 -7.80
C LYS A 114 0.30 -27.61 -6.73
N TYR A 115 -0.04 -26.71 -5.80
CA TYR A 115 -1.03 -26.97 -4.76
C TYR A 115 -2.41 -27.28 -5.36
N VAL A 116 -2.86 -26.49 -6.34
CA VAL A 116 -4.16 -26.73 -7.02
C VAL A 116 -4.17 -28.04 -7.78
N ARG A 117 -3.01 -28.51 -8.28
CA ARG A 117 -2.88 -29.79 -9.00
C ARG A 117 -2.61 -31.00 -8.08
N ASP A 118 -2.71 -30.83 -6.76
CA ASP A 118 -2.40 -31.87 -5.77
C ASP A 118 -0.98 -32.46 -5.90
N GLU A 119 -0.03 -31.65 -6.35
CA GLU A 119 1.37 -32.04 -6.49
C GLU A 119 2.23 -31.71 -5.26
N ILE A 120 1.59 -31.18 -4.23
CA ILE A 120 2.24 -30.81 -2.96
C ILE A 120 1.50 -31.47 -1.80
#